data_757a760daf523cae2e91fa279a4b086c
#
_entry.id   757a760daf523cae2e91fa279a4b086c
#
_cell.length_a   1.000
_cell.length_b   1.000
_cell.length_c   1.000
_cell.angle_alpha   90.00
_cell.angle_beta   90.00
_cell.angle_gamma   90.00
#
_symmetry.space_group_name_H-M   'P 1'
#
loop_
_entity.id
_entity.type
_entity.pdbx_description
1 polymer ?
#
loop_
_entity_poly.entity_id
_entity_poly.type
_entity_poly.pdbx_seq_one_letter_code
_entity_poly.pdbx_strand_id
1 'polypeptide(L)'
;MRRRLTAGGLAIYIILIGGSLVMAFPMAYAIVGSICDLPDFYARPWFPVPKSPTIENYRLMVIPEFTTQIEIGRWFSNTLVRIVWYILITTTTSVLAGYVFAKLRFRGSETAFMYLLTSMMIPGIVYWIPTYVMMARFPGVGGNDMSGVGGHGLVDSLPALLLTGWVNVYYVFLLRQTFRSIPDDFEEAARVDGASTLRCLKDVYLPMLKPTLTVLVIFQFVALWNDYQWPLIVSSGNPDIWTVALGFQKMLRIGTTAKGYPEGTSIVDYPFSFAMAVVATVPVVLLFARLQNYFVEGVQGFAIKG
;
A
#
# COMPACT_ATOMS: atom_id res chain seq x y z
N MET A 1 -38.52 -14.79 13.09
CA MET A 1 -38.36 -14.57 14.56
C MET A 1 -37.71 -13.22 14.80
N ARG A 2 -38.47 -12.20 15.25
CA ARG A 2 -37.87 -10.91 15.67
C ARG A 2 -37.19 -11.12 17.03
N ARG A 3 -35.87 -11.18 17.08
CA ARG A 3 -35.11 -11.14 18.35
C ARG A 3 -35.43 -9.81 19.05
N ARG A 4 -36.07 -9.86 20.21
CA ARG A 4 -36.23 -8.68 21.09
C ARG A 4 -34.83 -8.21 21.49
N LEU A 5 -34.57 -6.95 21.18
CA LEU A 5 -33.28 -6.32 21.59
C LEU A 5 -33.30 -6.30 23.14
N THR A 6 -32.35 -7.00 23.73
CA THR A 6 -32.05 -6.91 25.16
C THR A 6 -31.35 -5.59 25.45
N ALA A 7 -31.41 -5.08 26.68
CA ALA A 7 -30.70 -3.84 27.06
C ALA A 7 -29.22 -3.90 26.72
N GLY A 8 -28.56 -5.06 26.90
CA GLY A 8 -27.15 -5.25 26.46
C GLY A 8 -26.98 -5.18 24.95
N GLY A 9 -27.93 -5.72 24.17
CA GLY A 9 -27.90 -5.59 22.71
C GLY A 9 -28.01 -4.13 22.24
N LEU A 10 -28.90 -3.35 22.90
CA LEU A 10 -29.04 -1.93 22.57
C LEU A 10 -27.72 -1.15 22.87
N ALA A 11 -27.08 -1.41 24.01
CA ALA A 11 -25.83 -0.80 24.38
C ALA A 11 -24.72 -1.10 23.34
N ILE A 12 -24.62 -2.35 22.89
CA ILE A 12 -23.68 -2.75 21.83
C ILE A 12 -23.94 -1.96 20.54
N TYR A 13 -25.20 -1.83 20.09
CA TYR A 13 -25.51 -1.04 18.89
C TYR A 13 -25.17 0.43 19.04
N ILE A 14 -25.41 1.04 20.21
CA ILE A 14 -25.04 2.44 20.47
C ILE A 14 -23.53 2.63 20.38
N ILE A 15 -22.75 1.73 20.98
CA ILE A 15 -21.28 1.79 20.94
C ILE A 15 -20.78 1.61 19.50
N LEU A 16 -21.32 0.64 18.75
CA LEU A 16 -20.90 0.38 17.37
C LEU A 16 -21.26 1.55 16.45
N ILE A 17 -22.48 2.06 16.53
CA ILE A 17 -22.92 3.21 15.71
C ILE A 17 -22.14 4.45 16.08
N GLY A 18 -21.99 4.77 17.37
CA GLY A 18 -21.23 5.92 17.85
C GLY A 18 -19.76 5.85 17.41
N GLY A 19 -19.13 4.68 17.59
CA GLY A 19 -17.75 4.47 17.12
C GLY A 19 -17.61 4.60 15.60
N SER A 20 -18.57 4.04 14.84
CA SER A 20 -18.57 4.16 13.36
C SER A 20 -18.73 5.61 12.90
N LEU A 21 -19.58 6.41 13.55
CA LEU A 21 -19.77 7.84 13.24
C LEU A 21 -18.50 8.64 13.53
N VAL A 22 -17.84 8.38 14.68
CA VAL A 22 -16.54 9.03 15.00
C VAL A 22 -15.47 8.68 13.97
N MET A 23 -15.38 7.41 13.57
CA MET A 23 -14.41 6.99 12.55
C MET A 23 -14.73 7.51 11.14
N ALA A 24 -16.01 7.67 10.81
CA ALA A 24 -16.43 8.19 9.51
C ALA A 24 -16.30 9.72 9.42
N PHE A 25 -16.27 10.42 10.56
CA PHE A 25 -16.26 11.89 10.62
C PHE A 25 -15.11 12.53 9.82
N PRO A 26 -13.83 12.11 9.95
CA PRO A 26 -12.73 12.72 9.18
C PRO A 26 -12.94 12.58 7.67
N MET A 27 -13.47 11.46 7.21
CA MET A 27 -13.75 11.24 5.79
C MET A 27 -14.93 12.09 5.31
N ALA A 28 -16.00 12.17 6.11
CA ALA A 28 -17.14 13.04 5.82
C ALA A 28 -16.70 14.52 5.79
N TYR A 29 -15.84 14.93 6.72
CA TYR A 29 -15.25 16.26 6.75
C TYR A 29 -14.43 16.56 5.49
N ALA A 30 -13.58 15.62 5.06
CA ALA A 30 -12.81 15.76 3.84
C ALA A 30 -13.69 15.83 2.58
N ILE A 31 -14.73 14.99 2.48
CA ILE A 31 -15.69 15.02 1.36
C ILE A 31 -16.41 16.37 1.30
N VAL A 32 -16.93 16.86 2.41
CA VAL A 32 -17.64 18.15 2.44
C VAL A 32 -16.66 19.30 2.20
N GLY A 33 -15.47 19.25 2.80
CA GLY A 33 -14.42 20.26 2.60
C GLY A 33 -13.90 20.31 1.16
N SER A 34 -13.88 19.18 0.45
CA SER A 34 -13.39 19.11 -0.93
C SER A 34 -14.26 19.85 -1.96
N ILE A 35 -15.53 20.09 -1.63
CA ILE A 35 -16.48 20.82 -2.47
C ILE A 35 -16.69 22.28 -1.98
N CYS A 36 -15.90 22.72 -0.99
CA CYS A 36 -15.88 24.11 -0.54
C CYS A 36 -14.99 24.95 -1.42
N ASP A 37 -15.34 26.23 -1.54
CA ASP A 37 -14.41 27.26 -1.95
C ASP A 37 -13.50 27.65 -0.78
N LEU A 38 -12.30 28.16 -1.08
CA LEU A 38 -11.29 28.47 -0.07
C LEU A 38 -11.78 29.52 0.97
N PRO A 39 -12.42 30.64 0.59
CA PRO A 39 -13.00 31.59 1.52
C PRO A 39 -14.08 31.00 2.43
N ASP A 40 -14.97 30.15 1.88
CA ASP A 40 -16.03 29.50 2.65
C ASP A 40 -15.46 28.51 3.67
N PHE A 41 -14.41 27.79 3.31
CA PHE A 41 -13.72 26.87 4.21
C PHE A 41 -13.13 27.60 5.42
N TYR A 42 -12.39 28.68 5.19
CA TYR A 42 -11.78 29.46 6.28
C TYR A 42 -12.79 30.22 7.11
N ALA A 43 -13.96 30.58 6.56
CA ALA A 43 -15.04 31.19 7.33
C ALA A 43 -15.68 30.25 8.37
N ARG A 44 -15.59 28.92 8.17
CA ARG A 44 -16.20 27.89 9.02
C ARG A 44 -15.34 26.63 9.17
N PRO A 45 -14.15 26.76 9.76
CA PRO A 45 -13.17 25.65 9.75
C PRO A 45 -13.60 24.42 10.57
N TRP A 46 -14.51 24.57 11.53
CA TRP A 46 -14.97 23.46 12.37
C TRP A 46 -15.86 22.45 11.65
N PHE A 47 -16.71 22.92 10.74
CA PHE A 47 -17.51 22.10 9.86
C PHE A 47 -17.78 22.88 8.58
N PRO A 48 -17.00 22.64 7.53
CA PRO A 48 -17.04 23.43 6.30
C PRO A 48 -18.28 23.04 5.47
N VAL A 49 -19.42 23.66 5.79
CA VAL A 49 -20.60 23.54 4.92
C VAL A 49 -20.49 24.63 3.86
N PRO A 50 -20.32 24.27 2.57
CA PRO A 50 -20.19 25.25 1.52
C PRO A 50 -21.49 26.03 1.34
N LYS A 51 -21.41 27.35 1.16
CA LYS A 51 -22.55 28.17 0.72
C LYS A 51 -22.89 27.87 -0.73
N SER A 52 -21.84 27.70 -1.54
CA SER A 52 -21.92 27.38 -2.97
C SER A 52 -21.02 26.18 -3.23
N PRO A 53 -21.55 24.93 -3.24
CA PRO A 53 -20.76 23.75 -3.54
C PRO A 53 -20.11 23.85 -4.92
N THR A 54 -18.81 23.58 -4.99
CA THR A 54 -18.04 23.67 -6.23
C THR A 54 -17.28 22.36 -6.50
N ILE A 55 -17.13 22.01 -7.76
CA ILE A 55 -16.27 20.90 -8.21
C ILE A 55 -14.93 21.41 -8.76
N GLU A 56 -14.65 22.70 -8.61
CA GLU A 56 -13.45 23.33 -9.17
C GLU A 56 -12.16 22.68 -8.64
N ASN A 57 -12.14 22.28 -7.35
CA ASN A 57 -11.00 21.58 -6.76
C ASN A 57 -10.67 20.27 -7.48
N TYR A 58 -11.69 19.55 -7.96
CA TYR A 58 -11.50 18.33 -8.78
C TYR A 58 -11.12 18.65 -10.22
N ARG A 59 -11.69 19.73 -10.77
CA ARG A 59 -11.39 20.18 -12.13
C ARG A 59 -9.93 20.62 -12.25
N LEU A 60 -9.41 21.33 -11.25
CA LEU A 60 -8.00 21.76 -11.18
C LEU A 60 -7.00 20.57 -11.22
N MET A 61 -7.42 19.36 -10.83
CA MET A 61 -6.58 18.16 -10.93
C MET A 61 -6.42 17.62 -12.36
N VAL A 62 -7.32 17.97 -13.25
CA VAL A 62 -7.41 17.37 -14.60
C VAL A 62 -7.01 18.37 -15.70
N ILE A 63 -7.09 19.67 -15.43
CA ILE A 63 -6.83 20.70 -16.43
C ILE A 63 -5.33 21.01 -16.52
N PRO A 64 -4.69 20.81 -17.69
CA PRO A 64 -3.25 21.01 -17.87
C PRO A 64 -2.77 22.46 -17.63
N GLU A 65 -3.63 23.46 -17.82
CA GLU A 65 -3.29 24.88 -17.70
C GLU A 65 -2.91 25.31 -16.28
N PHE A 66 -3.38 24.57 -15.27
CA PHE A 66 -3.03 24.78 -13.86
C PHE A 66 -1.95 23.80 -13.37
N THR A 67 -1.63 22.79 -14.17
CA THR A 67 -0.86 21.61 -13.76
C THR A 67 0.49 21.51 -14.42
N THR A 68 1.15 22.60 -14.78
CA THR A 68 2.53 22.53 -15.31
C THR A 68 3.50 21.77 -14.39
N GLN A 69 3.06 21.42 -13.18
CA GLN A 69 3.81 20.60 -12.21
C GLN A 69 2.97 19.45 -11.59
N ILE A 70 1.68 19.32 -11.92
CA ILE A 70 0.79 18.35 -11.27
C ILE A 70 0.29 17.33 -12.28
N GLU A 71 1.00 16.23 -12.44
CA GLU A 71 0.57 15.13 -13.32
C GLU A 71 -0.05 13.99 -12.48
N ILE A 72 -1.21 14.25 -11.86
CA ILE A 72 -1.89 13.28 -11.00
C ILE A 72 -2.09 11.93 -11.71
N GLY A 73 -2.49 11.95 -12.97
CA GLY A 73 -2.65 10.72 -13.76
C GLY A 73 -1.35 9.90 -13.87
N ARG A 74 -0.21 10.57 -14.02
CA ARG A 74 1.11 9.93 -14.04
C ARG A 74 1.45 9.35 -12.65
N TRP A 75 1.18 10.08 -11.57
CA TRP A 75 1.39 9.57 -10.21
C TRP A 75 0.57 8.31 -9.92
N PHE A 76 -0.68 8.29 -10.36
CA PHE A 76 -1.53 7.10 -10.27
C PHE A 76 -0.94 5.93 -11.06
N SER A 77 -0.53 6.16 -12.30
CA SER A 77 0.12 5.15 -13.14
C SER A 77 1.39 4.61 -12.50
N ASN A 78 2.29 5.48 -12.03
CA ASN A 78 3.53 5.09 -11.36
C ASN A 78 3.27 4.24 -10.10
N THR A 79 2.28 4.66 -9.31
CA THR A 79 1.88 3.92 -8.10
C THR A 79 1.34 2.54 -8.45
N LEU A 80 0.46 2.44 -9.45
CA LEU A 80 -0.10 1.15 -9.87
C LEU A 80 0.96 0.23 -10.48
N VAL A 81 1.86 0.75 -11.32
CA VAL A 81 2.99 -0.01 -11.86
C VAL A 81 3.86 -0.56 -10.73
N ARG A 82 4.20 0.29 -9.76
CA ARG A 82 4.96 -0.12 -8.59
C ARG A 82 4.24 -1.19 -7.78
N ILE A 83 2.96 -1.02 -7.51
CA ILE A 83 2.14 -1.98 -6.74
C ILE A 83 2.06 -3.33 -7.45
N VAL A 84 1.73 -3.33 -8.74
CA VAL A 84 1.62 -4.58 -9.52
C VAL A 84 2.95 -5.32 -9.55
N TRP A 85 4.05 -4.60 -9.79
CA TRP A 85 5.39 -5.16 -9.79
C TRP A 85 5.74 -5.80 -8.44
N TYR A 86 5.52 -5.06 -7.36
CA TYR A 86 5.82 -5.52 -6.01
C TYR A 86 4.98 -6.73 -5.60
N ILE A 87 3.67 -6.68 -5.82
CA ILE A 87 2.78 -7.81 -5.51
C ILE A 87 3.23 -9.05 -6.25
N LEU A 88 3.54 -8.93 -7.55
CA LEU A 88 3.98 -10.06 -8.37
C LEU A 88 5.27 -10.68 -7.82
N ILE A 89 6.31 -9.88 -7.62
CA ILE A 89 7.62 -10.38 -7.20
C ILE A 89 7.58 -10.86 -5.74
N THR A 90 7.05 -10.03 -4.82
CA THR A 90 7.05 -10.35 -3.38
C THR A 90 6.16 -11.54 -3.06
N THR A 91 5.00 -11.66 -3.72
CA THR A 91 4.13 -12.83 -3.51
C THR A 91 4.79 -14.09 -4.05
N THR A 92 5.37 -14.04 -5.26
CA THR A 92 6.06 -15.18 -5.85
C THR A 92 7.24 -15.64 -4.99
N THR A 93 8.12 -14.73 -4.61
CA THR A 93 9.28 -15.07 -3.76
C THR A 93 8.86 -15.60 -2.39
N SER A 94 7.81 -15.01 -1.79
CA SER A 94 7.30 -15.46 -0.48
C SER A 94 6.62 -16.82 -0.55
N VAL A 95 5.88 -17.11 -1.62
CA VAL A 95 5.26 -18.45 -1.85
C VAL A 95 6.35 -19.50 -2.02
N LEU A 96 7.35 -19.25 -2.88
CA LEU A 96 8.44 -20.18 -3.11
C LEU A 96 9.24 -20.42 -1.82
N ALA A 97 9.65 -19.38 -1.13
CA ALA A 97 10.38 -19.49 0.13
C ALA A 97 9.54 -20.16 1.22
N GLY A 98 8.27 -19.77 1.38
CA GLY A 98 7.34 -20.37 2.33
C GLY A 98 7.16 -21.88 2.09
N TYR A 99 7.01 -22.30 0.84
CA TYR A 99 6.92 -23.72 0.45
C TYR A 99 8.21 -24.47 0.76
N VAL A 100 9.36 -23.93 0.37
CA VAL A 100 10.68 -24.55 0.64
C VAL A 100 10.87 -24.76 2.14
N PHE A 101 10.63 -23.77 2.96
CA PHE A 101 10.80 -23.87 4.43
C PHE A 101 9.70 -24.67 5.13
N ALA A 102 8.55 -24.91 4.50
CA ALA A 102 7.45 -25.65 5.11
C ALA A 102 7.48 -27.13 4.75
N LYS A 103 7.69 -27.45 3.48
CA LYS A 103 7.44 -28.78 2.89
C LYS A 103 8.71 -29.49 2.43
N LEU A 104 9.78 -28.77 2.07
CA LEU A 104 11.02 -29.41 1.66
C LEU A 104 11.94 -29.64 2.88
N ARG A 105 12.36 -30.90 3.05
CA ARG A 105 13.28 -31.30 4.11
C ARG A 105 14.72 -31.18 3.63
N PHE A 106 15.47 -30.22 4.13
CA PHE A 106 16.90 -30.06 3.90
C PHE A 106 17.67 -29.75 5.18
N ARG A 107 18.95 -30.14 5.21
CA ARG A 107 19.80 -29.92 6.39
C ARG A 107 19.99 -28.42 6.65
N GLY A 108 19.70 -27.98 7.88
CA GLY A 108 19.82 -26.57 8.27
C GLY A 108 18.60 -25.70 7.97
N SER A 109 17.48 -26.26 7.48
CA SER A 109 16.25 -25.51 7.16
C SER A 109 15.77 -24.64 8.31
N GLU A 110 15.66 -25.19 9.53
CA GLU A 110 15.20 -24.44 10.70
C GLU A 110 16.20 -23.33 11.08
N THR A 111 17.51 -23.60 11.03
CA THR A 111 18.52 -22.58 11.32
C THR A 111 18.48 -21.46 10.30
N ALA A 112 18.38 -21.75 9.01
CA ALA A 112 18.25 -20.77 7.95
C ALA A 112 16.97 -19.92 8.12
N PHE A 113 15.86 -20.56 8.48
CA PHE A 113 14.61 -19.85 8.74
C PHE A 113 14.71 -18.95 9.98
N MET A 114 15.37 -19.38 11.05
CA MET A 114 15.61 -18.54 12.23
C MET A 114 16.45 -17.30 11.88
N TYR A 115 17.51 -17.46 11.08
CA TYR A 115 18.28 -16.30 10.59
C TYR A 115 17.42 -15.34 9.76
N LEU A 116 16.54 -15.88 8.92
CA LEU A 116 15.61 -15.06 8.16
C LEU A 116 14.67 -14.28 9.10
N LEU A 117 14.16 -14.89 10.15
CA LEU A 117 13.31 -14.22 11.13
C LEU A 117 14.06 -13.15 11.94
N THR A 118 15.35 -13.32 12.24
CA THR A 118 16.11 -12.29 12.97
C THR A 118 16.18 -10.96 12.20
N SER A 119 16.08 -10.99 10.87
CA SER A 119 16.04 -9.76 10.08
C SER A 119 14.80 -8.90 10.35
N MET A 120 13.70 -9.48 10.82
CA MET A 120 12.48 -8.73 11.19
C MET A 120 12.68 -7.90 12.47
N MET A 121 13.68 -8.22 13.30
CA MET A 121 13.99 -7.45 14.50
C MET A 121 14.66 -6.11 14.19
N ILE A 122 15.20 -5.96 12.98
CA ILE A 122 15.84 -4.71 12.55
C ILE A 122 14.75 -3.78 12.01
N PRO A 123 14.57 -2.56 12.59
CA PRO A 123 13.59 -1.61 12.09
C PRO A 123 13.84 -1.27 10.63
N GLY A 124 12.79 -1.28 9.79
CA GLY A 124 12.90 -1.07 8.34
C GLY A 124 13.61 0.22 7.95
N ILE A 125 13.47 1.28 8.75
CA ILE A 125 14.12 2.58 8.51
C ILE A 125 15.66 2.48 8.47
N VAL A 126 16.25 1.52 9.19
CA VAL A 126 17.71 1.30 9.22
C VAL A 126 18.24 0.88 7.85
N TYR A 127 17.41 0.18 7.07
CA TYR A 127 17.80 -0.26 5.72
C TYR A 127 17.74 0.85 4.66
N TRP A 128 17.07 1.97 4.92
CA TRP A 128 16.87 3.01 3.90
C TRP A 128 18.18 3.64 3.43
N ILE A 129 19.08 3.99 4.35
CA ILE A 129 20.35 4.62 3.98
C ILE A 129 21.25 3.65 3.18
N PRO A 130 21.51 2.40 3.64
CA PRO A 130 22.26 1.43 2.84
C PRO A 130 21.63 1.17 1.46
N THR A 131 20.31 1.02 1.39
CA THR A 131 19.60 0.77 0.14
C THR A 131 19.69 1.98 -0.80
N TYR A 132 19.55 3.20 -0.28
CA TYR A 132 19.78 4.41 -1.07
C TYR A 132 21.20 4.46 -1.64
N VAL A 133 22.22 4.21 -0.81
CA VAL A 133 23.61 4.18 -1.27
C VAL A 133 23.82 3.12 -2.35
N MET A 134 23.22 1.95 -2.20
CA MET A 134 23.26 0.90 -3.22
C MET A 134 22.61 1.35 -4.54
N MET A 135 21.48 2.08 -4.50
CA MET A 135 20.85 2.63 -5.70
C MET A 135 21.68 3.78 -6.30
N ALA A 136 22.20 4.68 -5.48
CA ALA A 136 23.01 5.81 -5.93
C ALA A 136 24.36 5.38 -6.54
N ARG A 137 24.91 4.29 -6.06
CA ARG A 137 26.19 3.73 -6.55
C ARG A 137 26.02 2.53 -7.48
N PHE A 138 24.85 2.39 -8.11
CA PHE A 138 24.62 1.28 -9.03
C PHE A 138 25.58 1.39 -10.24
N PRO A 139 26.42 0.36 -10.53
CA PRO A 139 27.45 0.43 -11.56
C PRO A 139 26.89 0.58 -12.97
N GLY A 140 27.58 1.38 -13.79
CA GLY A 140 27.31 1.49 -15.23
C GLY A 140 25.99 2.17 -15.60
N VAL A 141 25.30 2.79 -14.65
CA VAL A 141 24.00 3.45 -14.86
C VAL A 141 24.02 4.86 -14.28
N GLY A 142 23.21 5.76 -14.85
CA GLY A 142 23.02 7.12 -14.33
C GLY A 142 24.30 7.95 -14.26
N GLY A 143 25.25 7.70 -15.18
CA GLY A 143 26.55 8.38 -15.24
C GLY A 143 27.61 7.79 -14.33
N ASN A 144 27.32 6.70 -13.60
CA ASN A 144 28.32 5.98 -12.82
C ASN A 144 29.24 5.14 -13.73
N ASP A 145 30.50 5.06 -13.36
CA ASP A 145 31.44 4.07 -13.89
C ASP A 145 31.15 2.66 -13.34
N MET A 146 31.96 1.67 -13.71
CA MET A 146 31.82 0.29 -13.21
C MET A 146 32.14 0.13 -11.72
N SER A 147 32.68 1.17 -11.09
CA SER A 147 32.96 1.24 -9.64
C SER A 147 31.79 1.93 -8.89
N GLY A 148 30.77 2.41 -9.61
CA GLY A 148 29.63 3.12 -9.03
C GLY A 148 29.92 4.56 -8.62
N VAL A 149 30.84 5.23 -9.33
CA VAL A 149 31.28 6.61 -9.04
C VAL A 149 31.06 7.51 -10.26
N GLY A 150 30.75 8.77 -10.02
CA GLY A 150 30.66 9.82 -11.04
C GLY A 150 29.27 10.34 -11.35
N GLY A 151 28.22 9.56 -11.10
CA GLY A 151 26.84 9.92 -11.35
C GLY A 151 25.91 9.70 -10.16
N HIS A 152 24.62 9.48 -10.45
CA HIS A 152 23.56 9.26 -9.46
C HIS A 152 23.00 7.83 -9.47
N GLY A 153 23.54 6.93 -10.28
CA GLY A 153 23.12 5.53 -10.40
C GLY A 153 21.64 5.41 -10.82
N LEU A 154 20.87 4.67 -10.04
CA LEU A 154 19.44 4.47 -10.28
C LEU A 154 18.55 5.53 -9.59
N VAL A 155 19.11 6.42 -8.76
CA VAL A 155 18.33 7.48 -8.11
C VAL A 155 17.66 8.35 -9.17
N ASP A 156 16.46 8.86 -8.86
CA ASP A 156 15.60 9.61 -9.76
C ASP A 156 15.18 8.87 -11.04
N SER A 157 15.13 7.52 -10.95
CA SER A 157 14.66 6.67 -12.03
C SER A 157 13.62 5.66 -11.55
N LEU A 158 12.75 5.18 -12.44
CA LEU A 158 11.73 4.18 -12.12
C LEU A 158 12.30 2.88 -11.54
N PRO A 159 13.46 2.34 -12.01
CA PRO A 159 14.09 1.18 -11.39
C PRO A 159 14.39 1.34 -9.90
N ALA A 160 14.75 2.53 -9.41
CA ALA A 160 14.96 2.73 -7.97
C ALA A 160 13.70 2.49 -7.13
N LEU A 161 12.52 2.72 -7.71
CA LEU A 161 11.24 2.40 -7.07
C LEU A 161 10.89 0.91 -7.14
N LEU A 162 11.38 0.17 -8.15
CA LEU A 162 10.96 -1.19 -8.45
C LEU A 162 11.92 -2.27 -7.93
N LEU A 163 13.22 -1.97 -7.83
CA LEU A 163 14.25 -2.98 -7.55
C LEU A 163 14.46 -3.31 -6.07
N THR A 164 13.77 -2.64 -5.17
CA THR A 164 13.93 -2.83 -3.71
C THR A 164 12.78 -3.60 -3.09
N GLY A 165 13.04 -4.33 -2.00
CA GLY A 165 11.99 -4.95 -1.18
C GLY A 165 11.33 -6.19 -1.79
N TRP A 166 11.99 -6.93 -2.66
CA TRP A 166 11.44 -8.11 -3.35
C TRP A 166 11.15 -9.30 -2.44
N VAL A 167 11.71 -9.31 -1.26
CA VAL A 167 11.47 -10.35 -0.26
C VAL A 167 10.90 -9.70 1.00
N ASN A 168 9.75 -10.16 1.44
CA ASN A 168 9.15 -9.77 2.70
C ASN A 168 9.14 -10.96 3.66
N VAL A 169 9.96 -10.90 4.69
CA VAL A 169 10.16 -12.00 5.64
C VAL A 169 8.88 -12.33 6.40
N TYR A 170 8.06 -11.33 6.72
CA TYR A 170 6.77 -11.56 7.35
C TYR A 170 5.83 -12.39 6.47
N TYR A 171 5.82 -12.14 5.16
CA TYR A 171 5.00 -12.94 4.24
C TYR A 171 5.53 -14.35 4.05
N VAL A 172 6.86 -14.52 4.03
CA VAL A 172 7.48 -15.86 4.04
C VAL A 172 7.08 -16.62 5.30
N PHE A 173 7.16 -15.97 6.46
CA PHE A 173 6.73 -16.55 7.73
C PHE A 173 5.26 -16.98 7.71
N LEU A 174 4.36 -16.08 7.32
CA LEU A 174 2.93 -16.34 7.28
C LEU A 174 2.59 -17.50 6.33
N LEU A 175 3.17 -17.49 5.13
CA LEU A 175 2.97 -18.56 4.16
C LEU A 175 3.54 -19.89 4.63
N ARG A 176 4.72 -19.90 5.26
CA ARG A 176 5.26 -21.11 5.88
C ARG A 176 4.29 -21.69 6.91
N GLN A 177 3.71 -20.88 7.78
CA GLN A 177 2.72 -21.35 8.76
C GLN A 177 1.47 -21.90 8.08
N THR A 178 0.99 -21.23 7.03
CA THR A 178 -0.17 -21.70 6.27
C THR A 178 0.15 -23.02 5.55
N PHE A 179 1.30 -23.16 4.88
CA PHE A 179 1.72 -24.42 4.27
C PHE A 179 1.80 -25.56 5.30
N ARG A 180 2.34 -25.30 6.49
CA ARG A 180 2.42 -26.29 7.57
C ARG A 180 1.06 -26.72 8.11
N SER A 181 0.03 -25.88 8.00
CA SER A 181 -1.33 -26.24 8.44
C SER A 181 -2.07 -27.14 7.44
N ILE A 182 -1.56 -27.29 6.22
CA ILE A 182 -2.13 -28.18 5.21
C ILE A 182 -1.56 -29.58 5.43
N PRO A 183 -2.41 -30.63 5.60
CA PRO A 183 -1.96 -32.01 5.77
C PRO A 183 -1.09 -32.47 4.61
N ASP A 184 -0.06 -33.28 4.92
CA ASP A 184 0.87 -33.80 3.92
C ASP A 184 0.22 -34.84 3.00
N ASP A 185 -0.89 -35.46 3.43
CA ASP A 185 -1.66 -36.45 2.67
C ASP A 185 -2.05 -35.94 1.27
N PHE A 186 -2.33 -34.65 1.12
CA PHE A 186 -2.65 -34.04 -0.19
C PHE A 186 -1.45 -34.06 -1.15
N GLU A 187 -0.25 -33.82 -0.63
CA GLU A 187 0.97 -33.89 -1.43
C GLU A 187 1.33 -35.36 -1.75
N GLU A 188 1.17 -36.26 -0.79
CA GLU A 188 1.44 -37.70 -0.97
C GLU A 188 0.52 -38.28 -2.05
N ALA A 189 -0.78 -37.97 -2.00
CA ALA A 189 -1.72 -38.40 -3.04
C ALA A 189 -1.31 -37.89 -4.44
N ALA A 190 -0.97 -36.61 -4.55
CA ALA A 190 -0.53 -36.03 -5.82
C ALA A 190 0.79 -36.68 -6.34
N ARG A 191 1.70 -37.04 -5.42
CA ARG A 191 2.95 -37.73 -5.79
C ARG A 191 2.71 -39.17 -6.29
N VAL A 192 1.74 -39.88 -5.72
CA VAL A 192 1.30 -41.17 -6.22
C VAL A 192 0.77 -41.06 -7.65
N ASP A 193 0.07 -39.95 -7.97
CA ASP A 193 -0.41 -39.61 -9.32
C ASP A 193 0.71 -39.09 -10.25
N GLY A 194 1.96 -39.09 -9.79
CA GLY A 194 3.14 -38.69 -10.58
C GLY A 194 3.40 -37.20 -10.65
N ALA A 195 2.82 -36.38 -9.73
CA ALA A 195 3.07 -34.96 -9.72
C ALA A 195 4.49 -34.62 -9.25
N SER A 196 5.17 -33.77 -10.01
CA SER A 196 6.43 -33.16 -9.58
C SER A 196 6.22 -32.15 -8.46
N THR A 197 7.28 -31.78 -7.74
CA THR A 197 7.24 -30.78 -6.65
C THR A 197 6.60 -29.46 -7.09
N LEU A 198 6.93 -28.96 -8.28
CA LEU A 198 6.35 -27.73 -8.82
C LEU A 198 4.86 -27.90 -9.16
N ARG A 199 4.47 -29.10 -9.61
CA ARG A 199 3.08 -29.42 -9.90
C ARG A 199 2.26 -29.53 -8.61
N CYS A 200 2.81 -30.13 -7.55
CA CYS A 200 2.18 -30.14 -6.23
C CYS A 200 1.98 -28.70 -5.71
N LEU A 201 3.00 -27.82 -5.84
CA LEU A 201 2.85 -26.43 -5.46
C LEU A 201 1.72 -25.73 -6.22
N LYS A 202 1.70 -25.89 -7.55
CA LYS A 202 0.76 -25.18 -8.43
C LYS A 202 -0.67 -25.71 -8.32
N ASP A 203 -0.85 -27.03 -8.37
CA ASP A 203 -2.16 -27.64 -8.58
C ASP A 203 -2.83 -28.05 -7.25
N VAL A 204 -2.03 -28.26 -6.18
CA VAL A 204 -2.53 -28.62 -4.85
C VAL A 204 -2.50 -27.41 -3.90
N TYR A 205 -1.31 -26.88 -3.64
CA TYR A 205 -1.14 -25.88 -2.59
C TYR A 205 -1.66 -24.49 -2.97
N LEU A 206 -1.36 -23.95 -4.16
CA LEU A 206 -1.78 -22.61 -4.53
C LEU A 206 -3.32 -22.39 -4.48
N PRO A 207 -4.16 -23.35 -4.93
CA PRO A 207 -5.60 -23.22 -4.73
C PRO A 207 -6.02 -23.15 -3.27
N MET A 208 -5.38 -23.92 -2.38
CA MET A 208 -5.68 -23.91 -0.94
C MET A 208 -5.20 -22.65 -0.24
N LEU A 209 -4.17 -21.99 -0.78
CA LEU A 209 -3.62 -20.73 -0.24
C LEU A 209 -4.37 -19.48 -0.70
N LYS A 210 -5.33 -19.57 -1.62
CA LYS A 210 -6.03 -18.40 -2.17
C LYS A 210 -6.52 -17.41 -1.11
N PRO A 211 -7.16 -17.81 0.00
CA PRO A 211 -7.60 -16.87 1.03
C PRO A 211 -6.42 -16.09 1.64
N THR A 212 -5.35 -16.80 2.01
CA THR A 212 -4.14 -16.18 2.59
C THR A 212 -3.46 -15.25 1.58
N LEU A 213 -3.32 -15.67 0.33
CA LEU A 213 -2.72 -14.86 -0.74
C LEU A 213 -3.54 -13.58 -0.99
N THR A 214 -4.88 -13.67 -0.95
CA THR A 214 -5.73 -12.50 -1.10
C THR A 214 -5.49 -11.48 0.03
N VAL A 215 -5.38 -11.92 1.27
CA VAL A 215 -5.06 -11.05 2.41
C VAL A 215 -3.70 -10.39 2.24
N LEU A 216 -2.68 -11.15 1.81
CA LEU A 216 -1.34 -10.61 1.54
C LEU A 216 -1.35 -9.56 0.43
N VAL A 217 -2.10 -9.78 -0.66
CA VAL A 217 -2.24 -8.82 -1.76
C VAL A 217 -2.88 -7.53 -1.27
N ILE A 218 -3.94 -7.62 -0.45
CA ILE A 218 -4.59 -6.44 0.14
C ILE A 218 -3.60 -5.66 1.01
N PHE A 219 -2.87 -6.32 1.89
CA PHE A 219 -1.89 -5.65 2.76
C PHE A 219 -0.77 -4.98 1.97
N GLN A 220 -0.24 -5.65 0.94
CA GLN A 220 0.77 -5.08 0.06
C GLN A 220 0.24 -3.86 -0.69
N PHE A 221 -0.98 -3.95 -1.23
CA PHE A 221 -1.62 -2.83 -1.93
C PHE A 221 -1.73 -1.61 -1.01
N VAL A 222 -2.32 -1.78 0.17
CA VAL A 222 -2.53 -0.66 1.12
C VAL A 222 -1.20 -0.08 1.60
N ALA A 223 -0.22 -0.92 1.90
CA ALA A 223 1.10 -0.47 2.34
C ALA A 223 1.81 0.36 1.27
N LEU A 224 1.83 -0.12 0.02
CA LEU A 224 2.50 0.57 -1.10
C LEU A 224 1.72 1.80 -1.57
N TRP A 225 0.39 1.77 -1.48
CA TRP A 225 -0.45 2.92 -1.81
C TRP A 225 -0.16 4.11 -0.90
N ASN A 226 0.08 3.88 0.37
CA ASN A 226 0.36 4.91 1.38
C ASN A 226 1.86 5.21 1.53
N ASP A 227 2.74 4.46 0.86
CA ASP A 227 4.17 4.67 0.99
C ASP A 227 4.63 5.91 0.20
N TYR A 228 4.96 6.96 0.95
CA TYR A 228 5.63 8.14 0.40
C TYR A 228 7.11 8.21 0.76
N GLN A 229 7.55 7.44 1.76
CA GLN A 229 8.86 7.60 2.39
C GLN A 229 9.98 7.13 1.46
N TRP A 230 9.87 5.92 0.93
CA TRP A 230 10.85 5.43 -0.03
C TRP A 230 10.87 6.24 -1.33
N PRO A 231 9.72 6.54 -1.98
CA PRO A 231 9.69 7.45 -3.11
C PRO A 231 10.31 8.82 -2.82
N LEU A 232 10.09 9.39 -1.63
CA LEU A 232 10.70 10.66 -1.22
C LEU A 232 12.23 10.62 -1.24
N ILE A 233 12.82 9.49 -0.86
CA ILE A 233 14.28 9.33 -0.77
C ILE A 233 14.89 9.14 -2.16
N VAL A 234 14.24 8.37 -3.06
CA VAL A 234 14.85 7.93 -4.33
C VAL A 234 14.33 8.62 -5.58
N SER A 235 13.28 9.43 -5.49
CA SER A 235 12.64 10.05 -6.66
C SER A 235 12.29 11.53 -6.48
N SER A 236 12.79 12.18 -5.44
CA SER A 236 12.47 13.57 -5.15
C SER A 236 12.92 14.55 -6.23
N GLY A 237 13.98 14.25 -6.95
CA GLY A 237 14.54 15.10 -8.01
C GLY A 237 13.81 14.97 -9.35
N ASN A 238 12.99 13.93 -9.53
CA ASN A 238 12.29 13.69 -10.79
C ASN A 238 10.76 13.57 -10.58
N PRO A 239 9.99 14.66 -10.85
CA PRO A 239 8.53 14.64 -10.71
C PRO A 239 7.81 13.61 -11.58
N ASP A 240 8.40 13.20 -12.71
CA ASP A 240 7.79 12.26 -13.66
C ASP A 240 7.55 10.88 -13.07
N ILE A 241 8.32 10.51 -12.05
CA ILE A 241 8.22 9.19 -11.39
C ILE A 241 7.61 9.26 -9.99
N TRP A 242 7.08 10.40 -9.58
CA TRP A 242 6.42 10.49 -8.28
C TRP A 242 5.25 9.53 -8.18
N THR A 243 5.05 9.02 -6.97
CA THR A 243 3.86 8.25 -6.60
C THR A 243 2.76 9.18 -6.07
N VAL A 244 1.52 8.69 -6.01
CA VAL A 244 0.37 9.46 -5.47
C VAL A 244 0.68 9.98 -4.06
N ALA A 245 1.17 9.12 -3.17
CA ALA A 245 1.47 9.50 -1.79
C ALA A 245 2.59 10.55 -1.69
N LEU A 246 3.65 10.44 -2.52
CA LEU A 246 4.71 11.44 -2.58
C LEU A 246 4.20 12.76 -3.17
N GLY A 247 3.48 12.69 -4.28
CA GLY A 247 2.92 13.87 -4.93
C GLY A 247 2.03 14.68 -3.98
N PHE A 248 1.15 14.01 -3.24
CA PHE A 248 0.32 14.65 -2.22
C PHE A 248 1.14 15.30 -1.11
N GLN A 249 2.13 14.58 -0.60
CA GLN A 249 3.01 15.11 0.45
C GLN A 249 3.80 16.35 -0.01
N LYS A 250 4.25 16.36 -1.27
CA LYS A 250 4.93 17.51 -1.87
C LYS A 250 3.97 18.70 -2.03
N MET A 251 2.74 18.45 -2.53
CA MET A 251 1.73 19.48 -2.71
C MET A 251 1.34 20.16 -1.41
N LEU A 252 1.16 19.41 -0.33
CA LEU A 252 0.86 19.97 1.00
C LEU A 252 1.97 20.90 1.50
N ARG A 253 3.22 20.68 1.08
CA ARG A 253 4.37 21.50 1.50
C ARG A 253 4.59 22.74 0.65
N ILE A 254 4.24 22.69 -0.65
CA ILE A 254 4.49 23.81 -1.58
C ILE A 254 3.57 25.00 -1.26
N GLY A 255 2.48 24.79 -0.49
CA GLY A 255 1.49 25.81 -0.22
C GLY A 255 1.07 26.45 -1.54
N THR A 256 0.03 25.95 -2.17
CA THR A 256 -0.48 26.58 -3.39
C THR A 256 -0.72 28.06 -3.09
N THR A 257 -0.18 28.95 -3.90
CA THR A 257 -0.59 30.34 -3.95
C THR A 257 -2.09 30.33 -4.25
N ALA A 258 -2.89 30.39 -3.18
CA ALA A 258 -4.33 30.28 -3.29
C ALA A 258 -4.83 31.38 -4.21
N LYS A 259 -5.56 31.02 -5.26
CA LYS A 259 -6.19 31.97 -6.18
C LYS A 259 -6.97 33.01 -5.36
N GLY A 260 -6.66 34.30 -5.53
CA GLY A 260 -7.35 35.40 -4.88
C GLY A 260 -6.70 35.92 -3.61
N TYR A 261 -5.54 35.43 -3.20
CA TYR A 261 -4.73 36.01 -2.14
C TYR A 261 -3.46 36.67 -2.71
N PRO A 262 -2.91 37.72 -2.03
CA PRO A 262 -1.72 38.40 -2.50
C PRO A 262 -0.54 37.44 -2.71
N GLU A 263 0.26 37.67 -3.76
CA GLU A 263 1.50 36.93 -3.99
C GLU A 263 2.38 36.97 -2.72
N GLY A 264 2.84 35.77 -2.31
CA GLY A 264 3.65 35.60 -1.10
C GLY A 264 2.86 35.19 0.15
N THR A 265 1.54 35.03 0.08
CA THR A 265 0.75 34.49 1.19
C THR A 265 0.77 32.96 1.13
N SER A 266 1.53 32.32 2.02
CA SER A 266 1.55 30.87 2.17
C SER A 266 0.27 30.38 2.87
N ILE A 267 -0.83 30.29 2.12
CA ILE A 267 -2.07 29.69 2.62
C ILE A 267 -2.18 28.28 2.06
N VAL A 268 -2.36 27.31 2.95
CA VAL A 268 -2.62 25.92 2.54
C VAL A 268 -4.02 25.83 1.94
N ASP A 269 -4.13 25.39 0.71
CA ASP A 269 -5.43 25.12 0.08
C ASP A 269 -5.97 23.77 0.61
N TYR A 270 -6.64 23.82 1.77
CA TYR A 270 -7.27 22.64 2.36
C TYR A 270 -8.38 22.04 1.49
N PRO A 271 -9.29 22.80 0.87
CA PRO A 271 -10.30 22.26 -0.03
C PRO A 271 -9.70 21.43 -1.18
N PHE A 272 -8.67 21.95 -1.84
CA PHE A 272 -7.94 21.21 -2.86
C PHE A 272 -7.25 19.98 -2.30
N SER A 273 -6.61 20.09 -1.13
CA SER A 273 -5.95 18.96 -0.45
C SER A 273 -6.95 17.86 -0.07
N PHE A 274 -8.16 18.22 0.36
CA PHE A 274 -9.24 17.26 0.63
C PHE A 274 -9.76 16.62 -0.63
N ALA A 275 -9.91 17.36 -1.73
CA ALA A 275 -10.29 16.77 -3.01
C ALA A 275 -9.27 15.73 -3.47
N MET A 276 -7.96 16.01 -3.32
CA MET A 276 -6.90 15.03 -3.59
C MET A 276 -7.01 13.79 -2.68
N ALA A 277 -7.24 13.99 -1.38
CA ALA A 277 -7.39 12.89 -0.43
C ALA A 277 -8.62 12.01 -0.76
N VAL A 278 -9.75 12.61 -1.15
CA VAL A 278 -10.95 11.89 -1.60
C VAL A 278 -10.63 11.04 -2.84
N VAL A 279 -10.00 11.64 -3.86
CA VAL A 279 -9.60 10.90 -5.08
C VAL A 279 -8.64 9.77 -4.76
N ALA A 280 -7.64 10.00 -3.90
CA ALA A 280 -6.70 8.95 -3.47
C ALA A 280 -7.35 7.83 -2.67
N THR A 281 -8.46 8.08 -2.00
CA THR A 281 -9.17 7.05 -1.22
C THR A 281 -9.96 6.09 -2.12
N VAL A 282 -10.40 6.54 -3.29
CA VAL A 282 -11.25 5.75 -4.20
C VAL A 282 -10.68 4.37 -4.54
N PRO A 283 -9.42 4.21 -4.97
CA PRO A 283 -8.88 2.89 -5.31
C PRO A 283 -8.84 1.93 -4.11
N VAL A 284 -8.55 2.46 -2.91
CA VAL A 284 -8.52 1.64 -1.69
C VAL A 284 -9.93 1.15 -1.34
N VAL A 285 -10.93 2.02 -1.42
CA VAL A 285 -12.34 1.66 -1.17
C VAL A 285 -12.83 0.64 -2.20
N LEU A 286 -12.53 0.83 -3.48
CA LEU A 286 -12.89 -0.12 -4.54
C LEU A 286 -12.24 -1.49 -4.34
N LEU A 287 -10.96 -1.51 -3.99
CA LEU A 287 -10.26 -2.76 -3.68
C LEU A 287 -10.93 -3.48 -2.50
N PHE A 288 -11.18 -2.75 -1.40
CA PHE A 288 -11.83 -3.32 -0.23
C PHE A 288 -13.22 -3.83 -0.54
N ALA A 289 -14.05 -3.04 -1.23
CA ALA A 289 -15.41 -3.44 -1.63
C ALA A 289 -15.43 -4.72 -2.47
N ARG A 290 -14.39 -4.92 -3.31
CA ARG A 290 -14.29 -6.13 -4.14
C ARG A 290 -13.78 -7.35 -3.39
N LEU A 291 -12.90 -7.17 -2.41
CA LEU A 291 -12.18 -8.25 -1.75
C LEU A 291 -12.63 -8.52 -0.31
N GLN A 292 -13.59 -7.76 0.23
CA GLN A 292 -14.05 -7.86 1.63
C GLN A 292 -14.51 -9.29 2.04
N ASN A 293 -15.15 -10.03 1.14
CA ASN A 293 -15.60 -11.39 1.43
C ASN A 293 -14.43 -12.33 1.69
N TYR A 294 -13.38 -12.25 0.87
CA TYR A 294 -12.16 -13.05 1.05
C TYR A 294 -11.38 -12.65 2.31
N PHE A 295 -11.45 -11.37 2.69
CA PHE A 295 -10.84 -10.89 3.92
C PHE A 295 -11.50 -11.51 5.15
N VAL A 296 -12.85 -11.53 5.19
CA VAL A 296 -13.61 -12.13 6.30
C VAL A 296 -13.34 -13.63 6.40
N GLU A 297 -13.34 -14.37 5.29
CA GLU A 297 -13.02 -15.79 5.25
C GLU A 297 -11.57 -16.07 5.70
N GLY A 298 -10.61 -15.27 5.23
CA GLY A 298 -9.20 -15.40 5.59
C GLY A 298 -8.96 -15.19 7.07
N VAL A 299 -9.56 -14.16 7.67
CA VAL A 299 -9.44 -13.87 9.11
C VAL A 299 -10.11 -14.95 9.97
N GLN A 300 -11.28 -15.45 9.56
CA GLN A 300 -11.97 -16.53 10.26
C GLN A 300 -11.18 -17.85 10.24
N GLY A 301 -10.50 -18.15 9.15
CA GLY A 301 -9.64 -19.33 9.05
C GLY A 301 -8.49 -19.35 10.06
N PHE A 302 -8.02 -18.19 10.49
CA PHE A 302 -7.02 -18.06 11.55
C PHE A 302 -7.64 -18.11 12.97
N ALA A 303 -8.91 -17.68 13.13
CA ALA A 303 -9.57 -17.57 14.45
C ALA A 303 -10.17 -18.88 14.97
N ILE A 304 -10.47 -19.86 14.10
CA ILE A 304 -11.20 -21.08 14.49
C ILE A 304 -10.26 -22.21 15.02
N LYS A 305 -8.96 -21.98 15.12
CA LYS A 305 -7.99 -22.96 15.68
C LYS A 305 -7.44 -22.53 17.05
N GLY A 306 -8.27 -21.87 17.86
CA GLY A 306 -8.01 -21.63 19.29
C GLY A 306 -8.95 -22.43 20.15
#